data_443bbc58ea3729c72a4c4ac3791496ef
#
_entry.id   443bbc58ea3729c72a4c4ac3791496ef
#
_cell.length_a   1.000
_cell.length_b   1.000
_cell.length_c   1.000
_cell.angle_alpha   90.00
_cell.angle_beta   90.00
_cell.angle_gamma   90.00
#
_symmetry.space_group_name_H-M   'P 1'
#
loop_
_entity.id
_entity.type
_entity.pdbx_description
1 polymer ?
#
loop_
_entity_poly.entity_id
_entity_poly.type
_entity_poly.pdbx_seq_one_letter_code
_entity_poly.pdbx_strand_id
1 'polypeptide(L)'
;MANSLKLPVGIENFEEIRKFGFYYMDKTKLIEQLVETGGKVTLFTRPRRFGKTLNMSMLRAFFEAGADTTLFDGLYIAGNKEICEQYMGKYPVIFLSLKSVEGLSYEDARYRITELAGREAQRFSFLSESDKLSDNEKEQYQAIVALHNGKYSMDENILTSSIYILSHLLHRHYGQKTVILIDEYDVPLDKAFQNGYYREMVSLIRGLFGMALKTNDSLQFAVLTGCLRISKESIFTGFNNFEVLSVLNVPYDESFGFTDNEVEKLLDDYTFSDHYPEVKEWYDGYHFGNTDIYCPWDVIRYCKSLCADPNAMPEDFWSNSSGNAIVRRFIDKADVQTKNEIERLIAGECIEKEISLELTYDAVSYTHLRAHETELHL
;
A
#
# COMPACT_ATOMS: atom_id res chain seq x y z
N MET A 1 -37.13 0.01 5.56
CA MET A 1 -35.81 -0.63 5.48
C MET A 1 -34.91 0.43 4.87
N ALA A 2 -33.98 0.95 5.64
CA ALA A 2 -32.94 1.83 5.12
C ALA A 2 -32.21 1.07 4.00
N ASN A 3 -32.01 1.71 2.87
CA ASN A 3 -31.29 1.13 1.72
C ASN A 3 -29.80 1.13 2.07
N SER A 4 -29.38 0.22 2.97
CA SER A 4 -28.00 0.12 3.38
C SER A 4 -27.16 -0.34 2.19
N LEU A 5 -26.07 0.38 1.91
CA LEU A 5 -25.09 0.02 0.87
C LEU A 5 -24.52 -1.37 1.18
N LYS A 6 -24.03 -2.08 0.18
CA LYS A 6 -23.37 -3.38 0.39
C LYS A 6 -22.03 -3.21 1.08
N LEU A 7 -21.71 -4.05 2.07
CA LEU A 7 -20.40 -4.04 2.72
C LEU A 7 -19.30 -4.58 1.78
N PRO A 8 -18.15 -3.89 1.64
CA PRO A 8 -17.11 -4.21 0.64
C PRO A 8 -16.13 -5.28 1.14
N VAL A 9 -16.62 -6.47 1.49
CA VAL A 9 -15.74 -7.54 2.00
C VAL A 9 -14.83 -8.06 0.88
N GLY A 10 -13.53 -7.84 1.02
CA GLY A 10 -12.51 -8.33 0.06
C GLY A 10 -12.40 -7.52 -1.23
N ILE A 11 -13.02 -6.33 -1.30
CA ILE A 11 -12.91 -5.43 -2.45
C ILE A 11 -11.81 -4.42 -2.17
N GLU A 12 -10.79 -4.39 -3.03
CA GLU A 12 -9.61 -3.53 -2.90
C GLU A 12 -9.55 -2.44 -3.99
N ASN A 13 -10.55 -2.38 -4.88
CA ASN A 13 -10.63 -1.43 -5.98
C ASN A 13 -11.65 -0.34 -5.67
N PHE A 14 -11.18 0.93 -5.61
CA PHE A 14 -12.01 2.09 -5.30
C PHE A 14 -13.11 2.32 -6.35
N GLU A 15 -12.77 2.19 -7.63
CA GLU A 15 -13.73 2.37 -8.72
C GLU A 15 -14.87 1.32 -8.64
N GLU A 16 -14.53 0.07 -8.31
CA GLU A 16 -15.51 -1.00 -8.10
C GLU A 16 -16.44 -0.66 -6.93
N ILE A 17 -15.89 -0.20 -5.80
CA ILE A 17 -16.69 0.22 -4.64
C ILE A 17 -17.69 1.30 -5.03
N ARG A 18 -17.22 2.34 -5.72
CA ARG A 18 -18.07 3.49 -6.07
C ARG A 18 -19.11 3.16 -7.15
N LYS A 19 -18.74 2.41 -8.18
CA LYS A 19 -19.65 2.08 -9.30
C LYS A 19 -20.74 1.08 -8.91
N PHE A 20 -20.44 0.14 -8.02
CA PHE A 20 -21.40 -0.89 -7.64
C PHE A 20 -22.15 -0.61 -6.33
N GLY A 21 -22.00 0.58 -5.76
CA GLY A 21 -22.74 1.03 -4.60
C GLY A 21 -22.40 0.26 -3.32
N PHE A 22 -21.12 0.00 -3.11
CA PHE A 22 -20.63 -0.50 -1.83
C PHE A 22 -20.41 0.64 -0.83
N TYR A 23 -20.46 0.31 0.44
CA TYR A 23 -20.13 1.26 1.50
C TYR A 23 -18.66 1.66 1.40
N TYR A 24 -18.37 2.95 1.40
CA TYR A 24 -17.01 3.48 1.38
C TYR A 24 -16.79 4.38 2.58
N MET A 25 -15.85 4.02 3.44
CA MET A 25 -15.34 4.92 4.47
C MET A 25 -14.42 5.94 3.83
N ASP A 26 -14.83 7.20 3.83
CA ASP A 26 -14.16 8.26 3.09
C ASP A 26 -12.77 8.59 3.64
N LYS A 27 -11.75 8.19 2.90
CA LYS A 27 -10.33 8.49 3.19
C LYS A 27 -9.72 9.49 2.20
N THR A 28 -10.56 10.22 1.44
CA THR A 28 -10.05 11.15 0.42
C THR A 28 -9.33 12.38 0.98
N LYS A 29 -9.39 12.65 2.29
CA LYS A 29 -8.53 13.62 2.99
C LYS A 29 -7.04 13.30 2.78
N LEU A 30 -6.68 12.02 2.56
CA LEU A 30 -5.32 11.62 2.18
C LEU A 30 -4.80 12.36 0.94
N ILE A 31 -5.66 12.62 -0.05
CA ILE A 31 -5.29 13.32 -1.28
C ILE A 31 -4.87 14.76 -0.95
N GLU A 32 -5.70 15.48 -0.18
CA GLU A 32 -5.42 16.84 0.25
C GLU A 32 -4.09 16.92 1.00
N GLN A 33 -3.89 16.06 2.00
CA GLN A 33 -2.65 15.99 2.77
C GLN A 33 -1.42 15.74 1.89
N LEU A 34 -1.51 14.84 0.90
CA LEU A 34 -0.40 14.53 -0.01
C LEU A 34 -0.01 15.72 -0.90
N VAL A 35 -0.99 16.45 -1.44
CA VAL A 35 -0.68 17.58 -2.33
C VAL A 35 -0.24 18.82 -1.56
N GLU A 36 -0.71 19.03 -0.34
CA GLU A 36 -0.31 20.14 0.52
C GLU A 36 1.09 19.94 1.12
N THR A 37 1.44 18.70 1.51
CA THR A 37 2.77 18.39 2.06
C THR A 37 3.86 18.55 1.00
N GLY A 38 3.55 18.32 -0.26
CA GLY A 38 4.49 18.49 -1.37
C GLY A 38 5.67 17.50 -1.36
N GLY A 39 5.58 16.44 -0.60
CA GLY A 39 6.61 15.39 -0.51
C GLY A 39 6.90 14.74 -1.87
N LYS A 40 8.19 14.52 -2.17
CA LYS A 40 8.57 13.93 -3.47
C LYS A 40 8.33 12.44 -3.52
N VAL A 41 8.67 11.73 -2.44
CA VAL A 41 8.46 10.29 -2.30
C VAL A 41 8.00 10.00 -0.88
N THR A 42 6.80 9.45 -0.73
CA THR A 42 6.20 9.11 0.56
C THR A 42 5.98 7.60 0.66
N LEU A 43 6.52 6.99 1.70
CA LEU A 43 6.27 5.59 2.04
C LEU A 43 5.38 5.49 3.27
N PHE A 44 4.24 4.87 3.12
CA PHE A 44 3.37 4.49 4.23
C PHE A 44 3.64 3.05 4.65
N THR A 45 4.08 2.86 5.89
CA THR A 45 4.14 1.52 6.49
C THR A 45 2.98 1.34 7.46
N ARG A 46 2.07 0.44 7.12
CA ARG A 46 0.85 0.14 7.88
C ARG A 46 0.64 -1.37 7.92
N PRO A 47 0.03 -1.91 8.99
CA PRO A 47 -0.26 -3.35 9.08
C PRO A 47 -1.10 -3.84 7.90
N ARG A 48 -1.18 -5.16 7.74
CA ARG A 48 -2.06 -5.78 6.74
C ARG A 48 -3.51 -5.46 7.05
N ARG A 49 -4.34 -5.27 5.99
CA ARG A 49 -5.81 -5.04 6.05
C ARG A 49 -6.24 -3.66 6.55
N PHE A 50 -5.33 -2.70 6.63
CA PHE A 50 -5.63 -1.30 6.96
C PHE A 50 -5.95 -0.43 5.73
N GLY A 51 -6.39 -1.02 4.60
CA GLY A 51 -6.85 -0.27 3.44
C GLY A 51 -5.75 0.27 2.53
N LYS A 52 -4.50 -0.18 2.63
CA LYS A 52 -3.37 0.30 1.80
C LYS A 52 -3.70 0.23 0.30
N THR A 53 -4.02 -0.95 -0.21
CA THR A 53 -4.33 -1.17 -1.64
C THR A 53 -5.54 -0.35 -2.10
N LEU A 54 -6.58 -0.24 -1.26
CA LEU A 54 -7.76 0.56 -1.57
C LEU A 54 -7.41 2.05 -1.70
N ASN A 55 -6.62 2.59 -0.77
CA ASN A 55 -6.14 3.97 -0.85
C ASN A 55 -5.26 4.20 -2.08
N MET A 56 -4.38 3.26 -2.44
CA MET A 56 -3.59 3.34 -3.66
C MET A 56 -4.47 3.33 -4.92
N SER A 57 -5.52 2.50 -4.94
CA SER A 57 -6.53 2.49 -6.02
C SER A 57 -7.30 3.82 -6.10
N MET A 58 -7.64 4.40 -4.95
CA MET A 58 -8.30 5.71 -4.85
C MET A 58 -7.39 6.83 -5.38
N LEU A 59 -6.10 6.86 -4.98
CA LEU A 59 -5.13 7.83 -5.48
C LEU A 59 -4.97 7.72 -7.00
N ARG A 60 -4.87 6.50 -7.53
CA ARG A 60 -4.84 6.29 -8.98
C ARG A 60 -6.07 6.85 -9.66
N ALA A 61 -7.28 6.53 -9.18
CA ALA A 61 -8.53 7.02 -9.74
C ALA A 61 -8.65 8.57 -9.69
N PHE A 62 -8.01 9.20 -8.69
CA PHE A 62 -8.02 10.66 -8.58
C PHE A 62 -7.07 11.34 -9.56
N PHE A 63 -5.81 10.88 -9.65
CA PHE A 63 -4.78 11.58 -10.42
C PHE A 63 -4.75 11.19 -11.90
N GLU A 64 -5.17 9.97 -12.27
CA GLU A 64 -4.98 9.41 -13.62
C GLU A 64 -5.72 10.22 -14.69
N ALA A 65 -5.00 10.64 -15.72
CA ALA A 65 -5.53 11.40 -16.84
C ALA A 65 -6.66 10.63 -17.55
N GLY A 66 -7.82 11.28 -17.70
CA GLY A 66 -9.01 10.66 -18.30
C GLY A 66 -9.82 9.78 -17.36
N ALA A 67 -9.50 9.75 -16.06
CA ALA A 67 -10.29 9.02 -15.07
C ALA A 67 -11.70 9.60 -14.90
N ASP A 68 -12.62 8.77 -14.43
CA ASP A 68 -14.00 9.15 -14.12
C ASP A 68 -14.05 9.97 -12.82
N THR A 69 -14.14 11.27 -12.94
CA THR A 69 -14.16 12.20 -11.80
C THR A 69 -15.42 12.07 -10.95
N THR A 70 -16.52 11.52 -11.49
CA THR A 70 -17.80 11.34 -10.76
C THR A 70 -17.69 10.32 -9.63
N LEU A 71 -16.63 9.50 -9.62
CA LEU A 71 -16.33 8.57 -8.54
C LEU A 71 -16.13 9.27 -7.19
N PHE A 72 -15.79 10.57 -7.21
CA PHE A 72 -15.52 11.36 -6.01
C PHE A 72 -16.72 12.19 -5.56
N ASP A 73 -17.84 12.17 -6.29
CA ASP A 73 -19.05 12.90 -5.92
C ASP A 73 -19.51 12.54 -4.50
N GLY A 74 -19.74 13.58 -3.69
CA GLY A 74 -20.18 13.45 -2.30
C GLY A 74 -19.08 13.03 -1.30
N LEU A 75 -17.83 12.85 -1.74
CA LEU A 75 -16.69 12.61 -0.85
C LEU A 75 -16.04 13.91 -0.42
N TYR A 76 -15.27 13.86 0.68
CA TYR A 76 -14.60 15.02 1.28
C TYR A 76 -13.82 15.85 0.27
N ILE A 77 -13.01 15.20 -0.57
CA ILE A 77 -12.13 15.88 -1.53
C ILE A 77 -12.92 16.68 -2.58
N ALA A 78 -14.14 16.25 -2.94
CA ALA A 78 -14.99 16.98 -3.88
C ALA A 78 -15.39 18.37 -3.36
N GLY A 79 -15.32 18.61 -2.05
CA GLY A 79 -15.50 19.91 -1.42
C GLY A 79 -14.33 20.87 -1.68
N ASN A 80 -13.12 20.35 -1.90
CA ASN A 80 -11.93 21.16 -2.21
C ASN A 80 -11.78 21.37 -3.72
N LYS A 81 -12.49 22.39 -4.23
CA LYS A 81 -12.53 22.69 -5.68
C LYS A 81 -11.16 23.02 -6.26
N GLU A 82 -10.31 23.71 -5.51
CA GLU A 82 -8.98 24.12 -5.96
C GLU A 82 -8.10 22.88 -6.24
N ILE A 83 -8.06 21.93 -5.30
CA ILE A 83 -7.30 20.67 -5.48
C ILE A 83 -7.91 19.86 -6.63
N CYS A 84 -9.24 19.75 -6.72
CA CYS A 84 -9.88 19.04 -7.82
C CYS A 84 -9.54 19.66 -9.19
N GLU A 85 -9.64 20.98 -9.33
CA GLU A 85 -9.32 21.67 -10.59
C GLU A 85 -7.85 21.54 -10.98
N GLN A 86 -6.94 21.52 -10.01
CA GLN A 86 -5.51 21.49 -10.26
C GLN A 86 -4.98 20.06 -10.49
N TYR A 87 -5.52 19.05 -9.81
CA TYR A 87 -4.91 17.72 -9.76
C TYR A 87 -5.78 16.58 -10.30
N MET A 88 -7.11 16.66 -10.18
CA MET A 88 -8.00 15.55 -10.52
C MET A 88 -7.98 15.25 -12.03
N GLY A 89 -7.61 14.03 -12.40
CA GLY A 89 -7.58 13.56 -13.79
C GLY A 89 -6.52 14.25 -14.66
N LYS A 90 -5.41 14.76 -14.09
CA LYS A 90 -4.44 15.59 -14.81
C LYS A 90 -3.11 14.91 -15.10
N TYR A 91 -2.80 13.78 -14.49
CA TYR A 91 -1.45 13.20 -14.51
C TYR A 91 -1.42 11.83 -15.19
N PRO A 92 -0.38 11.48 -15.94
CA PRO A 92 -0.11 10.08 -16.22
C PRO A 92 0.26 9.39 -14.91
N VAL A 93 -0.34 8.22 -14.64
CA VAL A 93 -0.12 7.45 -13.41
C VAL A 93 0.44 6.08 -13.75
N ILE A 94 1.62 5.75 -13.23
CA ILE A 94 2.19 4.40 -13.23
C ILE A 94 1.80 3.73 -11.92
N PHE A 95 1.13 2.58 -12.00
CA PHE A 95 0.67 1.84 -10.84
C PHE A 95 1.24 0.42 -10.83
N LEU A 96 2.02 0.09 -9.80
CA LEU A 96 2.63 -1.23 -9.63
C LEU A 96 2.19 -1.85 -8.30
N SER A 97 1.47 -2.95 -8.32
CA SER A 97 1.23 -3.77 -7.13
C SER A 97 2.19 -4.95 -7.10
N LEU A 98 3.09 -4.96 -6.12
CA LEU A 98 4.07 -6.04 -5.95
C LEU A 98 3.52 -7.21 -5.12
N LYS A 99 2.23 -7.20 -4.79
CA LYS A 99 1.52 -8.19 -3.97
C LYS A 99 1.73 -9.64 -4.44
N SER A 100 1.82 -9.85 -5.75
CA SER A 100 1.97 -11.17 -6.37
C SER A 100 3.40 -11.50 -6.80
N VAL A 101 4.37 -10.65 -6.46
CA VAL A 101 5.78 -10.89 -6.81
C VAL A 101 6.38 -11.87 -5.80
N GLU A 102 6.24 -13.14 -6.11
CA GLU A 102 6.82 -14.25 -5.36
C GLU A 102 7.35 -15.30 -6.32
N GLY A 103 8.35 -16.08 -5.88
CA GLY A 103 8.93 -17.17 -6.62
C GLY A 103 9.78 -18.02 -5.70
N LEU A 104 9.98 -19.29 -6.05
CA LEU A 104 10.90 -20.17 -5.33
C LEU A 104 12.36 -19.88 -5.68
N SER A 105 12.61 -19.21 -6.81
CA SER A 105 13.92 -18.76 -7.27
C SER A 105 13.93 -17.25 -7.56
N TYR A 106 15.13 -16.68 -7.63
CA TYR A 106 15.32 -15.29 -8.07
C TYR A 106 14.79 -15.07 -9.48
N GLU A 107 15.04 -16.00 -10.39
CA GLU A 107 14.61 -15.93 -11.79
C GLU A 107 13.09 -15.87 -11.91
N ASP A 108 12.36 -16.68 -11.12
CA ASP A 108 10.90 -16.66 -11.10
C ASP A 108 10.38 -15.31 -10.60
N ALA A 109 10.89 -14.83 -9.49
CA ALA A 109 10.49 -13.56 -8.90
C ALA A 109 10.86 -12.37 -9.81
N ARG A 110 12.06 -12.37 -10.40
CA ARG A 110 12.51 -11.39 -11.39
C ARG A 110 11.57 -11.36 -12.60
N TYR A 111 11.18 -12.54 -13.11
CA TYR A 111 10.23 -12.61 -14.22
C TYR A 111 8.87 -12.00 -13.86
N ARG A 112 8.37 -12.19 -12.63
CA ARG A 112 7.13 -11.54 -12.18
C ARG A 112 7.23 -10.02 -12.20
N ILE A 113 8.36 -9.44 -11.80
CA ILE A 113 8.58 -7.99 -11.89
C ILE A 113 8.63 -7.56 -13.35
N THR A 114 9.29 -8.33 -14.23
CA THR A 114 9.32 -8.08 -15.68
C THR A 114 7.91 -8.07 -16.27
N GLU A 115 7.10 -9.05 -15.92
CA GLU A 115 5.69 -9.15 -16.35
C GLU A 115 4.86 -7.95 -15.88
N LEU A 116 5.00 -7.52 -14.62
CA LEU A 116 4.31 -6.36 -14.08
C LEU A 116 4.70 -5.07 -14.81
N ALA A 117 6.00 -4.82 -14.97
CA ALA A 117 6.49 -3.63 -15.67
C ALA A 117 6.03 -3.61 -17.14
N GLY A 118 6.09 -4.75 -17.83
CA GLY A 118 5.62 -4.88 -19.21
C GLY A 118 4.12 -4.68 -19.36
N ARG A 119 3.31 -5.27 -18.48
CA ARG A 119 1.85 -5.08 -18.47
C ARG A 119 1.46 -3.63 -18.17
N GLU A 120 2.13 -3.01 -17.23
CA GLU A 120 1.89 -1.60 -16.92
C GLU A 120 2.25 -0.71 -18.10
N ALA A 121 3.40 -0.94 -18.74
CA ALA A 121 3.79 -0.21 -19.95
C ALA A 121 2.80 -0.43 -21.10
N GLN A 122 2.26 -1.65 -21.27
CA GLN A 122 1.31 -1.98 -22.32
C GLN A 122 -0.01 -1.18 -22.23
N ARG A 123 -0.39 -0.69 -21.05
CA ARG A 123 -1.54 0.22 -20.88
C ARG A 123 -1.38 1.50 -21.70
N PHE A 124 -0.15 1.91 -21.97
CA PHE A 124 0.22 3.10 -22.72
C PHE A 124 0.69 2.79 -24.14
N SER A 125 0.04 1.80 -24.79
CA SER A 125 0.41 1.33 -26.13
C SER A 125 0.43 2.42 -27.21
N PHE A 126 -0.31 3.52 -27.00
CA PHE A 126 -0.29 4.71 -27.85
C PHE A 126 1.08 5.41 -27.92
N LEU A 127 2.00 5.13 -26.98
CA LEU A 127 3.36 5.69 -27.01
C LEU A 127 4.16 5.22 -28.23
N SER A 128 3.87 4.03 -28.76
CA SER A 128 4.51 3.52 -29.98
C SER A 128 4.22 4.38 -31.21
N GLU A 129 3.09 5.07 -31.22
CA GLU A 129 2.61 5.89 -32.34
C GLU A 129 2.62 7.40 -32.02
N SER A 130 3.12 7.78 -30.83
CA SER A 130 3.13 9.19 -30.40
C SER A 130 3.99 10.06 -31.32
N ASP A 131 3.42 11.14 -31.82
CA ASP A 131 4.08 12.18 -32.59
C ASP A 131 5.00 13.07 -31.77
N LYS A 132 4.89 13.00 -30.45
CA LYS A 132 5.71 13.77 -29.50
C LYS A 132 7.00 13.03 -29.09
N LEU A 133 7.15 11.77 -29.49
CA LEU A 133 8.31 10.94 -29.20
C LEU A 133 9.19 10.77 -30.45
N SER A 134 10.50 10.86 -30.25
CA SER A 134 11.48 10.49 -31.26
C SER A 134 11.52 8.99 -31.53
N ASP A 135 12.11 8.57 -32.65
CA ASP A 135 12.23 7.14 -32.99
C ASP A 135 13.03 6.38 -31.92
N ASN A 136 14.11 6.97 -31.36
CA ASN A 136 14.87 6.36 -30.27
C ASN A 136 14.02 6.17 -28.99
N GLU A 137 13.16 7.13 -28.66
CA GLU A 137 12.25 7.02 -27.50
C GLU A 137 11.20 5.92 -27.73
N LYS A 138 10.70 5.77 -28.96
CA LYS A 138 9.80 4.66 -29.33
C LYS A 138 10.50 3.30 -29.25
N GLU A 139 11.78 3.22 -29.67
CA GLU A 139 12.59 2.00 -29.50
C GLU A 139 12.78 1.65 -28.01
N GLN A 140 13.01 2.62 -27.13
CA GLN A 140 13.07 2.39 -25.69
C GLN A 140 11.74 1.85 -25.16
N TYR A 141 10.59 2.38 -25.62
CA TYR A 141 9.28 1.85 -25.27
C TYR A 141 9.13 0.40 -25.75
N GLN A 142 9.49 0.12 -27.02
CA GLN A 142 9.40 -1.24 -27.56
C GLN A 142 10.26 -2.24 -26.76
N ALA A 143 11.42 -1.84 -26.27
CA ALA A 143 12.26 -2.70 -25.42
C ALA A 143 11.56 -3.12 -24.11
N ILE A 144 10.70 -2.24 -23.55
CA ILE A 144 9.93 -2.55 -22.32
C ILE A 144 8.76 -3.50 -22.61
N VAL A 145 8.07 -3.33 -23.75
CA VAL A 145 6.88 -4.13 -24.09
C VAL A 145 7.19 -5.34 -24.97
N ALA A 146 8.46 -5.57 -25.30
CA ALA A 146 8.88 -6.68 -26.17
C ALA A 146 8.45 -8.03 -25.60
N LEU A 147 7.88 -8.87 -26.48
CA LEU A 147 7.49 -10.24 -26.16
C LEU A 147 8.39 -11.23 -26.90
N HIS A 148 8.91 -12.21 -26.19
CA HIS A 148 9.55 -13.39 -26.76
C HIS A 148 8.78 -14.63 -26.37
N ASN A 149 8.28 -15.40 -27.34
CA ASN A 149 7.41 -16.56 -27.11
C ASN A 149 6.19 -16.25 -26.21
N GLY A 150 5.59 -15.07 -26.39
CA GLY A 150 4.41 -14.64 -25.62
C GLY A 150 4.69 -14.18 -24.20
N LYS A 151 5.96 -14.07 -23.79
CA LYS A 151 6.39 -13.58 -22.48
C LYS A 151 7.16 -12.29 -22.62
N TYR A 152 6.96 -11.34 -21.69
CA TYR A 152 7.80 -10.12 -21.64
C TYR A 152 9.27 -10.49 -21.45
N SER A 153 10.13 -9.85 -22.23
CA SER A 153 11.55 -10.16 -22.26
C SER A 153 12.37 -8.87 -22.12
N MET A 154 12.79 -8.62 -20.87
CA MET A 154 13.70 -7.53 -20.53
C MET A 154 14.99 -8.12 -19.94
N ASP A 155 16.13 -7.66 -20.39
CA ASP A 155 17.35 -7.87 -19.62
C ASP A 155 17.31 -7.05 -18.32
N GLU A 156 18.29 -7.23 -17.46
CA GLU A 156 18.27 -6.59 -16.13
C GLU A 156 18.43 -5.07 -16.23
N ASN A 157 19.16 -4.57 -17.23
CA ASN A 157 19.34 -3.12 -17.43
C ASN A 157 18.04 -2.47 -17.90
N ILE A 158 17.34 -3.10 -18.85
CA ILE A 158 16.04 -2.63 -19.32
C ILE A 158 15.03 -2.69 -18.17
N LEU A 159 15.00 -3.78 -17.41
CA LEU A 159 14.07 -3.95 -16.30
C LEU A 159 14.29 -2.87 -15.22
N THR A 160 15.52 -2.66 -14.77
CA THR A 160 15.83 -1.66 -13.74
C THR A 160 15.56 -0.22 -14.18
N SER A 161 15.66 0.07 -15.48
CA SER A 161 15.35 1.38 -16.04
C SER A 161 13.92 1.55 -16.55
N SER A 162 13.11 0.46 -16.59
CA SER A 162 11.81 0.44 -17.25
C SER A 162 10.83 1.50 -16.75
N ILE A 163 10.70 1.67 -15.43
CA ILE A 163 9.78 2.63 -14.82
C ILE A 163 10.26 4.07 -15.03
N TYR A 164 11.57 4.30 -14.95
CA TYR A 164 12.16 5.59 -15.28
C TYR A 164 11.89 5.98 -16.74
N ILE A 165 12.19 5.09 -17.69
CA ILE A 165 11.94 5.29 -19.12
C ILE A 165 10.45 5.56 -19.35
N LEU A 166 9.56 4.70 -18.84
CA LEU A 166 8.13 4.85 -19.00
C LEU A 166 7.65 6.21 -18.48
N SER A 167 8.12 6.64 -17.30
CA SER A 167 7.75 7.94 -16.73
C SER A 167 8.22 9.11 -17.59
N HIS A 168 9.42 8.99 -18.18
CA HIS A 168 9.95 9.99 -19.10
C HIS A 168 9.12 10.09 -20.38
N LEU A 169 8.78 8.96 -21.00
CA LEU A 169 7.99 8.91 -22.22
C LEU A 169 6.58 9.47 -22.01
N LEU A 170 5.96 9.15 -20.88
CA LEU A 170 4.66 9.67 -20.49
C LEU A 170 4.72 11.19 -20.27
N HIS A 171 5.75 11.68 -19.58
CA HIS A 171 5.97 13.13 -19.40
C HIS A 171 6.13 13.85 -20.75
N ARG A 172 6.89 13.27 -21.68
CA ARG A 172 7.04 13.81 -23.04
C ARG A 172 5.71 13.85 -23.78
N HIS A 173 4.91 12.79 -23.67
CA HIS A 173 3.63 12.67 -24.37
C HIS A 173 2.57 13.63 -23.80
N TYR A 174 2.36 13.62 -22.48
CA TYR A 174 1.32 14.42 -21.83
C TYR A 174 1.71 15.89 -21.59
N GLY A 175 3.01 16.19 -21.52
CA GLY A 175 3.50 17.50 -21.06
C GLY A 175 3.33 17.69 -19.54
N GLN A 176 2.95 16.63 -18.83
CA GLN A 176 2.74 16.58 -17.38
C GLN A 176 3.64 15.51 -16.76
N LYS A 177 4.25 15.83 -15.62
CA LYS A 177 5.07 14.86 -14.88
C LYS A 177 4.21 13.68 -14.41
N THR A 178 4.86 12.55 -14.20
CA THR A 178 4.21 11.28 -13.90
C THR A 178 4.07 11.08 -12.39
N VAL A 179 2.92 10.63 -11.93
CA VAL A 179 2.72 10.09 -10.58
C VAL A 179 3.06 8.60 -10.60
N ILE A 180 3.85 8.14 -9.61
CA ILE A 180 4.22 6.71 -9.47
C ILE A 180 3.64 6.18 -8.16
N LEU A 181 2.83 5.13 -8.26
CA LEU A 181 2.20 4.45 -7.13
C LEU A 181 2.70 3.01 -7.05
N ILE A 182 3.29 2.62 -5.92
CA ILE A 182 3.84 1.28 -5.71
C ILE A 182 3.22 0.66 -4.46
N ASP A 183 2.41 -0.36 -4.64
CA ASP A 183 1.73 -1.05 -3.55
C ASP A 183 2.48 -2.32 -3.13
N GLU A 184 2.56 -2.55 -1.79
CA GLU A 184 3.21 -3.71 -1.17
C GLU A 184 4.67 -3.91 -1.62
N TYR A 185 5.49 -2.84 -1.54
CA TYR A 185 6.88 -2.82 -2.01
C TYR A 185 7.78 -3.85 -1.33
N ASP A 186 7.44 -4.28 -0.14
CA ASP A 186 8.20 -5.16 0.74
C ASP A 186 7.92 -6.66 0.48
N VAL A 187 6.83 -7.01 -0.21
CA VAL A 187 6.48 -8.43 -0.48
C VAL A 187 7.57 -9.19 -1.23
N PRO A 188 8.17 -8.66 -2.33
CA PRO A 188 9.25 -9.38 -3.02
C PRO A 188 10.46 -9.65 -2.13
N LEU A 189 10.75 -8.75 -1.21
CA LEU A 189 11.90 -8.83 -0.31
C LEU A 189 11.65 -9.85 0.80
N ASP A 190 10.44 -9.85 1.36
CA ASP A 190 10.02 -10.85 2.33
C ASP A 190 10.08 -12.27 1.75
N LYS A 191 9.53 -12.46 0.56
CA LYS A 191 9.56 -13.75 -0.14
C LYS A 191 10.97 -14.17 -0.52
N ALA A 192 11.80 -13.24 -0.98
CA ALA A 192 13.21 -13.50 -1.29
C ALA A 192 14.01 -13.91 -0.05
N PHE A 193 13.73 -13.29 1.10
CA PHE A 193 14.34 -13.67 2.36
C PHE A 193 13.94 -15.09 2.81
N GLN A 194 12.66 -15.42 2.66
CA GLN A 194 12.16 -16.77 2.98
C GLN A 194 12.78 -17.85 2.09
N ASN A 195 13.07 -17.55 0.82
CA ASN A 195 13.55 -18.49 -0.19
C ASN A 195 15.07 -18.41 -0.47
N GLY A 196 15.81 -17.53 0.24
CA GLY A 196 17.28 -17.50 0.24
C GLY A 196 17.95 -16.70 -0.89
N TYR A 197 17.20 -15.86 -1.65
CA TYR A 197 17.74 -14.98 -2.70
C TYR A 197 17.54 -13.47 -2.39
N TYR A 198 17.58 -13.13 -1.10
CA TYR A 198 17.31 -11.78 -0.61
C TYR A 198 18.25 -10.72 -1.20
N ARG A 199 19.56 -11.02 -1.30
CA ARG A 199 20.56 -10.05 -1.77
C ARG A 199 20.35 -9.68 -3.23
N GLU A 200 20.05 -10.64 -4.07
CA GLU A 200 19.76 -10.46 -5.48
C GLU A 200 18.49 -9.61 -5.66
N MET A 201 17.44 -9.91 -4.90
CA MET A 201 16.18 -9.15 -4.94
C MET A 201 16.36 -7.71 -4.45
N VAL A 202 17.13 -7.49 -3.37
CA VAL A 202 17.48 -6.13 -2.89
C VAL A 202 18.21 -5.35 -3.98
N SER A 203 19.15 -5.98 -4.70
CA SER A 203 19.89 -5.33 -5.79
C SER A 203 18.95 -4.89 -6.92
N LEU A 204 18.05 -5.77 -7.34
CA LEU A 204 17.07 -5.51 -8.39
C LEU A 204 16.10 -4.38 -8.00
N ILE A 205 15.48 -4.46 -6.83
CA ILE A 205 14.51 -3.46 -6.35
C ILE A 205 15.20 -2.11 -6.12
N ARG A 206 16.44 -2.09 -5.58
CA ARG A 206 17.25 -0.88 -5.45
C ARG A 206 17.53 -0.23 -6.79
N GLY A 207 17.90 -1.00 -7.81
CA GLY A 207 18.09 -0.51 -9.16
C GLY A 207 16.82 0.12 -9.72
N LEU A 208 15.72 -0.61 -9.68
CA LEU A 208 14.42 -0.18 -10.20
C LEU A 208 13.91 1.11 -9.52
N PHE A 209 13.90 1.16 -8.19
CA PHE A 209 13.42 2.32 -7.43
C PHE A 209 14.43 3.47 -7.48
N GLY A 210 15.73 3.16 -7.45
CA GLY A 210 16.79 4.17 -7.54
C GLY A 210 16.66 5.04 -8.79
N MET A 211 16.45 4.45 -9.94
CA MET A 211 16.23 5.17 -11.18
C MET A 211 14.87 5.89 -11.22
N ALA A 212 13.80 5.20 -10.82
CA ALA A 212 12.45 5.74 -10.94
C ALA A 212 12.16 6.88 -9.95
N LEU A 213 12.74 6.86 -8.74
CA LEU A 213 12.31 7.71 -7.62
C LEU A 213 13.37 8.72 -7.16
N LYS A 214 14.68 8.45 -7.34
CA LYS A 214 15.74 9.28 -6.75
C LYS A 214 16.09 10.50 -7.59
N THR A 215 16.37 10.29 -8.89
CA THR A 215 16.87 11.31 -9.83
C THR A 215 16.03 11.34 -11.09
N ASN A 216 14.72 11.43 -10.94
CA ASN A 216 13.79 11.40 -12.03
C ASN A 216 13.09 12.77 -12.19
N ASP A 217 13.53 13.57 -13.16
CA ASP A 217 12.94 14.88 -13.44
C ASP A 217 11.50 14.79 -13.97
N SER A 218 11.12 13.64 -14.50
CA SER A 218 9.75 13.34 -14.96
C SER A 218 8.81 12.90 -13.85
N LEU A 219 9.31 12.70 -12.63
CA LEU A 219 8.48 12.36 -11.48
C LEU A 219 7.77 13.62 -10.94
N GLN A 220 6.45 13.56 -10.79
CA GLN A 220 5.66 14.53 -10.03
C GLN A 220 5.84 14.26 -8.54
N PHE A 221 5.35 13.13 -8.10
CA PHE A 221 5.58 12.52 -6.78
C PHE A 221 5.37 11.01 -6.86
N ALA A 222 5.78 10.31 -5.81
CA ALA A 222 5.52 8.90 -5.67
C ALA A 222 4.96 8.56 -4.28
N VAL A 223 4.07 7.57 -4.25
CA VAL A 223 3.57 6.98 -3.01
C VAL A 223 3.86 5.49 -3.03
N LEU A 224 4.45 5.01 -1.95
CA LEU A 224 4.72 3.59 -1.72
C LEU A 224 3.94 3.12 -0.50
N THR A 225 3.48 1.86 -0.53
CA THR A 225 2.91 1.21 0.66
C THR A 225 3.59 -0.12 0.94
N GLY A 226 3.68 -0.48 2.21
CA GLY A 226 4.19 -1.76 2.68
C GLY A 226 3.79 -2.04 4.13
N CYS A 227 4.11 -3.22 4.62
CA CYS A 227 3.93 -3.59 6.03
C CYS A 227 5.17 -3.25 6.85
N LEU A 228 6.35 -3.38 6.28
CA LEU A 228 7.62 -3.24 6.97
C LEU A 228 8.39 -2.00 6.49
N ARG A 229 9.09 -1.36 7.41
CA ARG A 229 10.14 -0.42 7.06
C ARG A 229 11.43 -1.19 6.85
N ILE A 230 11.76 -1.48 5.58
CA ILE A 230 13.07 -2.06 5.26
C ILE A 230 14.10 -0.93 5.34
N SER A 231 15.18 -1.15 6.09
CA SER A 231 16.12 -0.09 6.44
C SER A 231 16.68 0.66 5.23
N LYS A 232 16.99 1.93 5.44
CA LYS A 232 17.58 2.79 4.41
C LYS A 232 18.84 2.18 3.75
N GLU A 233 19.59 1.36 4.48
CA GLU A 233 20.83 0.77 3.99
C GLU A 233 20.63 -0.28 2.90
N SER A 234 19.44 -0.88 2.78
CA SER A 234 19.21 -1.91 1.78
C SER A 234 18.67 -1.36 0.45
N ILE A 235 17.58 -0.61 0.44
CA ILE A 235 16.90 -0.18 -0.80
C ILE A 235 16.95 1.33 -1.00
N PHE A 236 16.76 2.11 0.05
CA PHE A 236 16.61 3.56 -0.01
C PHE A 236 17.86 4.32 0.37
N THR A 237 19.04 3.69 0.32
CA THR A 237 20.33 4.33 0.60
C THR A 237 20.56 5.52 -0.32
N GLY A 238 20.81 6.67 0.30
CA GLY A 238 21.12 7.90 -0.43
C GLY A 238 19.90 8.60 -1.05
N PHE A 239 18.68 8.23 -0.68
CA PHE A 239 17.48 9.00 -1.02
C PHE A 239 17.31 10.15 -0.03
N ASN A 240 17.49 11.39 -0.50
CA ASN A 240 17.31 12.60 0.31
C ASN A 240 15.87 13.15 0.24
N ASN A 241 15.07 12.65 -0.70
CA ASN A 241 13.72 13.09 -1.01
C ASN A 241 12.64 12.09 -0.56
N PHE A 242 12.95 11.24 0.42
CA PHE A 242 12.14 10.10 0.83
C PHE A 242 11.66 10.28 2.26
N GLU A 243 10.35 10.35 2.44
CA GLU A 243 9.68 10.40 3.73
C GLU A 243 9.06 9.05 4.06
N VAL A 244 9.36 8.53 5.25
CA VAL A 244 8.79 7.28 5.74
C VAL A 244 7.84 7.58 6.89
N LEU A 245 6.59 7.22 6.70
CA LEU A 245 5.49 7.43 7.65
C LEU A 245 4.99 6.10 8.20
N SER A 246 5.42 5.80 9.41
CA SER A 246 5.02 4.61 10.15
C SER A 246 3.77 4.87 11.02
N VAL A 247 3.33 3.86 11.75
CA VAL A 247 2.24 3.98 12.73
C VAL A 247 2.58 4.97 13.87
N LEU A 248 3.86 5.31 14.09
CA LEU A 248 4.29 6.24 15.14
C LEU A 248 4.18 7.71 14.72
N ASN A 249 3.88 8.01 13.46
CA ASN A 249 3.86 9.37 12.94
C ASN A 249 2.43 9.93 12.98
N VAL A 250 2.29 11.17 13.47
CA VAL A 250 1.01 11.88 13.54
C VAL A 250 0.45 12.24 12.14
N PRO A 251 1.28 12.72 11.16
CA PRO A 251 0.75 12.94 9.82
C PRO A 251 0.15 11.66 9.23
N TYR A 252 -1.06 11.74 8.69
CA TYR A 252 -1.82 10.65 8.06
C TYR A 252 -2.25 9.52 9.02
N ASP A 253 -2.33 9.77 10.33
CA ASP A 253 -2.72 8.78 11.32
C ASP A 253 -4.16 8.27 11.14
N GLU A 254 -5.08 9.11 10.63
CA GLU A 254 -6.47 8.74 10.31
C GLU A 254 -6.67 8.17 8.89
N SER A 255 -5.62 8.19 8.04
CA SER A 255 -5.77 7.85 6.62
C SER A 255 -5.88 6.35 6.35
N PHE A 256 -5.48 5.53 7.30
CA PHE A 256 -5.47 4.06 7.18
C PHE A 256 -6.16 3.45 8.41
N GLY A 257 -7.02 2.46 8.18
CA GLY A 257 -7.85 1.91 9.23
C GLY A 257 -9.13 2.74 9.46
N PHE A 258 -9.86 2.45 10.53
CA PHE A 258 -11.06 3.21 10.91
C PHE A 258 -10.83 3.87 12.27
N THR A 259 -11.25 5.12 12.41
CA THR A 259 -11.29 5.84 13.69
C THR A 259 -12.55 5.48 14.48
N ASP A 260 -12.60 5.81 15.79
CA ASP A 260 -13.79 5.67 16.63
C ASP A 260 -15.05 6.26 15.96
N ASN A 261 -14.96 7.52 15.51
CA ASN A 261 -16.07 8.20 14.87
C ASN A 261 -16.56 7.51 13.58
N GLU A 262 -15.63 6.93 12.82
CA GLU A 262 -15.96 6.21 11.59
C GLU A 262 -16.62 4.86 11.88
N VAL A 263 -16.20 4.18 12.94
CA VAL A 263 -16.82 2.94 13.41
C VAL A 263 -18.23 3.21 13.92
N GLU A 264 -18.40 4.23 14.78
CA GLU A 264 -19.73 4.66 15.26
C GLU A 264 -20.66 4.98 14.08
N LYS A 265 -20.17 5.76 13.11
CA LYS A 265 -20.93 6.09 11.91
C LYS A 265 -21.32 4.86 11.10
N LEU A 266 -20.39 3.91 10.88
CA LEU A 266 -20.68 2.68 10.16
C LEU A 266 -21.78 1.88 10.84
N LEU A 267 -21.70 1.72 12.17
CA LEU A 267 -22.70 0.99 12.93
C LEU A 267 -24.07 1.69 12.91
N ASP A 268 -24.09 3.02 12.99
CA ASP A 268 -25.33 3.81 12.89
C ASP A 268 -25.99 3.67 11.51
N ASP A 269 -25.20 3.80 10.43
CA ASP A 269 -25.66 3.64 9.05
C ASP A 269 -26.32 2.25 8.80
N TYR A 270 -25.94 1.23 9.58
CA TYR A 270 -26.52 -0.13 9.53
C TYR A 270 -27.49 -0.45 10.67
N THR A 271 -27.80 0.52 11.55
CA THR A 271 -28.68 0.37 12.72
C THR A 271 -28.16 -0.61 13.79
N PHE A 272 -26.84 -0.65 13.95
CA PHE A 272 -26.14 -1.50 14.94
C PHE A 272 -25.39 -0.69 16.00
N SER A 273 -25.79 0.55 16.29
CA SER A 273 -25.12 1.44 17.25
C SER A 273 -24.96 0.84 18.64
N ASP A 274 -25.90 -0.03 19.05
CA ASP A 274 -25.87 -0.74 20.35
C ASP A 274 -24.69 -1.72 20.47
N HIS A 275 -24.08 -2.14 19.36
CA HIS A 275 -22.93 -3.04 19.31
C HIS A 275 -21.58 -2.32 19.36
N TYR A 276 -21.55 -0.98 19.45
CA TYR A 276 -20.29 -0.24 19.53
C TYR A 276 -19.40 -0.65 20.72
N PRO A 277 -19.92 -0.86 21.94
CA PRO A 277 -19.07 -1.31 23.06
C PRO A 277 -18.37 -2.66 22.78
N GLU A 278 -19.06 -3.59 22.13
CA GLU A 278 -18.50 -4.90 21.75
C GLU A 278 -17.41 -4.74 20.66
N VAL A 279 -17.68 -3.89 19.65
CA VAL A 279 -16.69 -3.60 18.60
C VAL A 279 -15.44 -2.97 19.19
N LYS A 280 -15.61 -2.06 20.16
CA LYS A 280 -14.50 -1.43 20.85
C LYS A 280 -13.71 -2.44 21.69
N GLU A 281 -14.37 -3.29 22.45
CA GLU A 281 -13.72 -4.32 23.26
C GLU A 281 -12.92 -5.32 22.42
N TRP A 282 -13.44 -5.69 21.23
CA TRP A 282 -12.85 -6.76 20.43
C TRP A 282 -11.87 -6.30 19.35
N TYR A 283 -12.06 -5.11 18.77
CA TYR A 283 -11.37 -4.69 17.56
C TYR A 283 -10.62 -3.37 17.68
N ASP A 284 -10.76 -2.64 18.80
CA ASP A 284 -9.88 -1.54 19.16
C ASP A 284 -8.56 -2.11 19.65
N GLY A 285 -7.46 -1.64 19.16
CA GLY A 285 -6.18 -2.20 19.58
C GLY A 285 -4.97 -1.67 18.81
N TYR A 286 -5.19 -0.71 17.93
CA TYR A 286 -4.09 -0.04 17.23
C TYR A 286 -4.09 1.45 17.54
N HIS A 287 -2.90 2.00 17.76
CA HIS A 287 -2.71 3.43 17.97
C HIS A 287 -1.76 3.97 16.91
N PHE A 288 -2.26 4.86 16.03
CA PHE A 288 -1.45 5.50 15.00
C PHE A 288 -1.30 6.98 15.35
N GLY A 289 -0.06 7.45 15.49
CA GLY A 289 0.21 8.84 15.86
C GLY A 289 -0.49 9.23 17.16
N ASN A 290 -1.60 9.93 17.07
CA ASN A 290 -2.43 10.36 18.21
C ASN A 290 -3.85 9.75 18.17
N THR A 291 -4.11 8.77 17.30
CA THR A 291 -5.47 8.29 17.01
C THR A 291 -5.59 6.79 17.25
N ASP A 292 -6.65 6.37 17.96
CA ASP A 292 -7.03 4.97 18.08
C ASP A 292 -7.66 4.49 16.77
N ILE A 293 -7.21 3.35 16.28
CA ILE A 293 -7.52 2.86 14.93
C ILE A 293 -7.94 1.40 14.97
N TYR A 294 -9.07 1.11 14.36
CA TYR A 294 -9.60 -0.24 14.18
C TYR A 294 -9.15 -0.86 12.85
N CYS A 295 -8.96 -2.17 12.85
CA CYS A 295 -8.74 -2.92 11.62
C CYS A 295 -10.03 -2.97 10.77
N PRO A 296 -10.09 -2.39 9.57
CA PRO A 296 -11.30 -2.36 8.75
C PRO A 296 -11.87 -3.75 8.43
N TRP A 297 -10.99 -4.73 8.27
CA TRP A 297 -11.40 -6.09 7.95
C TRP A 297 -12.28 -6.69 9.04
N ASP A 298 -11.90 -6.54 10.30
CA ASP A 298 -12.62 -7.12 11.43
C ASP A 298 -13.97 -6.43 11.63
N VAL A 299 -13.95 -5.09 11.63
CA VAL A 299 -15.18 -4.28 11.79
C VAL A 299 -16.18 -4.57 10.66
N ILE A 300 -15.75 -4.58 9.40
CA ILE A 300 -16.63 -4.86 8.24
C ILE A 300 -17.16 -6.30 8.29
N ARG A 301 -16.32 -7.26 8.68
CA ARG A 301 -16.72 -8.67 8.82
C ARG A 301 -17.75 -8.84 9.91
N TYR A 302 -17.54 -8.23 11.07
CA TYR A 302 -18.51 -8.28 12.15
C TYR A 302 -19.84 -7.60 11.78
N CYS A 303 -19.78 -6.40 11.20
CA CYS A 303 -20.98 -5.72 10.69
C CYS A 303 -21.74 -6.59 9.68
N LYS A 304 -21.04 -7.33 8.82
CA LYS A 304 -21.65 -8.29 7.90
C LYS A 304 -22.31 -9.46 8.64
N SER A 305 -21.72 -9.97 9.71
CA SER A 305 -22.32 -11.01 10.54
C SER A 305 -23.60 -10.51 11.21
N LEU A 306 -23.61 -9.28 11.74
CA LEU A 306 -24.78 -8.61 12.31
C LEU A 306 -25.91 -8.42 11.28
N CYS A 307 -25.57 -8.13 10.02
CA CYS A 307 -26.58 -8.08 8.95
C CYS A 307 -27.28 -9.43 8.71
N ALA A 308 -26.60 -10.54 8.98
CA ALA A 308 -27.16 -11.89 8.84
C ALA A 308 -27.87 -12.36 10.10
N ASP A 309 -27.32 -12.05 11.27
CA ASP A 309 -27.89 -12.36 12.60
C ASP A 309 -27.58 -11.19 13.55
N PRO A 310 -28.61 -10.41 13.95
CA PRO A 310 -28.44 -9.29 14.89
C PRO A 310 -27.88 -9.68 16.28
N ASN A 311 -27.82 -10.96 16.60
CA ASN A 311 -27.23 -11.47 17.84
C ASN A 311 -25.88 -12.14 17.60
N ALA A 312 -25.25 -11.95 16.43
CA ALA A 312 -23.94 -12.51 16.13
C ALA A 312 -22.91 -12.03 17.15
N MET A 313 -22.11 -12.97 17.68
CA MET A 313 -21.00 -12.64 18.56
C MET A 313 -19.77 -12.19 17.74
N PRO A 314 -18.94 -11.30 18.29
CA PRO A 314 -17.67 -10.98 17.69
C PRO A 314 -16.77 -12.22 17.54
N GLU A 315 -15.98 -12.24 16.47
CA GLU A 315 -15.03 -13.31 16.16
C GLU A 315 -13.68 -12.72 15.78
N ASP A 316 -12.60 -13.46 15.97
CA ASP A 316 -11.28 -13.14 15.43
C ASP A 316 -11.24 -13.46 13.94
N PHE A 317 -11.48 -12.44 13.11
CA PHE A 317 -11.44 -12.58 11.65
C PHE A 317 -10.03 -12.42 11.07
N TRP A 318 -9.09 -11.86 11.86
CA TRP A 318 -7.76 -11.54 11.37
C TRP A 318 -6.79 -12.72 11.43
N SER A 319 -6.77 -13.48 12.53
CA SER A 319 -5.75 -14.52 12.80
C SER A 319 -5.72 -15.63 11.74
N ASN A 320 -6.88 -16.01 11.20
CA ASN A 320 -7.01 -17.06 10.19
C ASN A 320 -6.79 -16.59 8.75
N SER A 321 -6.41 -15.36 8.55
CA SER A 321 -6.48 -14.69 7.26
C SER A 321 -5.14 -14.30 6.64
N SER A 322 -4.05 -14.41 7.40
CA SER A 322 -2.68 -14.14 6.92
C SER A 322 -1.71 -15.19 7.43
N GLY A 323 -0.70 -15.52 6.60
CA GLY A 323 0.37 -16.42 7.02
C GLY A 323 1.25 -15.73 8.06
N ASN A 324 1.21 -16.16 9.32
CA ASN A 324 2.06 -15.66 10.41
C ASN A 324 3.50 -16.25 10.36
N ALA A 325 3.96 -16.70 9.19
CA ALA A 325 5.24 -17.39 9.04
C ALA A 325 6.43 -16.53 9.48
N ILE A 326 6.40 -15.23 9.22
CA ILE A 326 7.44 -14.28 9.66
C ILE A 326 7.43 -14.16 11.17
N VAL A 327 6.29 -13.86 11.78
CA VAL A 327 6.15 -13.69 13.25
C VAL A 327 6.60 -14.97 13.95
N ARG A 328 6.12 -16.14 13.50
CA ARG A 328 6.52 -17.44 14.04
C ARG A 328 8.02 -17.66 13.96
N ARG A 329 8.65 -17.38 12.81
CA ARG A 329 10.09 -17.54 12.62
C ARG A 329 10.92 -16.64 13.54
N PHE A 330 10.42 -15.41 13.84
CA PHE A 330 11.09 -14.52 14.77
C PHE A 330 10.94 -14.98 16.22
N ILE A 331 9.75 -15.45 16.61
CA ILE A 331 9.53 -16.05 17.92
C ILE A 331 10.45 -17.27 18.11
N ASP A 332 10.57 -18.11 17.10
CA ASP A 332 11.45 -19.31 17.14
C ASP A 332 12.92 -18.94 17.34
N LYS A 333 13.37 -17.82 16.75
CA LYS A 333 14.75 -17.32 16.84
C LYS A 333 14.99 -16.34 18.00
N ALA A 334 13.94 -15.94 18.70
CA ALA A 334 14.03 -14.98 19.80
C ALA A 334 14.88 -15.50 20.95
N ASP A 335 15.62 -14.61 21.58
CA ASP A 335 16.33 -14.92 22.81
C ASP A 335 15.38 -15.13 24.01
N VAL A 336 15.93 -15.58 25.14
CA VAL A 336 15.14 -15.86 26.34
C VAL A 336 14.43 -14.62 26.87
N GLN A 337 15.08 -13.44 26.79
CA GLN A 337 14.49 -12.20 27.26
C GLN A 337 13.27 -11.85 26.43
N THR A 338 13.38 -11.91 25.12
CA THR A 338 12.27 -11.63 24.18
C THR A 338 11.10 -12.61 24.36
N LYS A 339 11.40 -13.90 24.60
CA LYS A 339 10.34 -14.89 24.89
C LYS A 339 9.60 -14.59 26.18
N ASN A 340 10.31 -14.21 27.23
CA ASN A 340 9.69 -13.79 28.50
C ASN A 340 8.82 -12.53 28.33
N GLU A 341 9.26 -11.57 27.52
CA GLU A 341 8.46 -10.37 27.19
C GLU A 341 7.18 -10.74 26.45
N ILE A 342 7.23 -11.70 25.52
CA ILE A 342 6.06 -12.22 24.82
C ILE A 342 5.10 -12.89 25.82
N GLU A 343 5.61 -13.75 26.73
CA GLU A 343 4.80 -14.40 27.75
C GLU A 343 4.09 -13.37 28.66
N ARG A 344 4.79 -12.27 29.04
CA ARG A 344 4.20 -11.19 29.81
C ARG A 344 3.08 -10.48 29.05
N LEU A 345 3.24 -10.26 27.76
CA LEU A 345 2.18 -9.67 26.91
C LEU A 345 0.97 -10.60 26.78
N ILE A 346 1.19 -11.90 26.60
CA ILE A 346 0.13 -12.91 26.60
C ILE A 346 -0.64 -12.92 27.94
N ALA A 347 0.07 -12.62 29.03
CA ALA A 347 -0.53 -12.46 30.35
C ALA A 347 -1.26 -11.11 30.56
N GLY A 348 -1.31 -10.23 29.54
CA GLY A 348 -1.93 -8.91 29.61
C GLY A 348 -1.08 -7.82 30.26
N GLU A 349 0.23 -8.06 30.45
CA GLU A 349 1.13 -7.08 31.02
C GLU A 349 1.62 -6.10 29.94
N CYS A 350 1.76 -4.81 30.28
CA CYS A 350 2.45 -3.83 29.44
C CYS A 350 3.96 -4.04 29.49
N ILE A 351 4.62 -3.88 28.35
CA ILE A 351 6.08 -3.81 28.28
C ILE A 351 6.48 -2.49 27.60
N GLU A 352 7.48 -1.81 28.18
CA GLU A 352 8.13 -0.67 27.54
C GLU A 352 9.39 -1.14 26.83
N LYS A 353 9.56 -0.75 25.57
CA LYS A 353 10.73 -1.10 24.78
C LYS A 353 11.09 0.00 23.79
N GLU A 354 12.39 0.31 23.71
CA GLU A 354 12.90 1.21 22.69
C GLU A 354 12.84 0.52 21.32
N ILE A 355 12.17 1.15 20.36
CA ILE A 355 11.97 0.61 19.02
C ILE A 355 13.03 1.19 18.10
N SER A 356 13.91 0.34 17.55
CA SER A 356 14.80 0.72 16.47
C SER A 356 14.08 0.58 15.12
N LEU A 357 13.92 1.69 14.41
CA LEU A 357 13.30 1.73 13.10
C LEU A 357 14.27 1.43 11.93
N GLU A 358 15.55 1.13 12.22
CA GLU A 358 16.62 0.99 11.22
C GLU A 358 17.21 -0.42 11.15
N LEU A 359 16.37 -1.45 11.19
CA LEU A 359 16.86 -2.84 11.15
C LEU A 359 16.74 -3.44 9.75
N THR A 360 17.75 -4.21 9.34
CA THR A 360 17.73 -5.04 8.14
C THR A 360 17.04 -6.38 8.43
N TYR A 361 16.65 -7.14 7.39
CA TYR A 361 16.12 -8.50 7.57
C TYR A 361 17.10 -9.44 8.27
N ASP A 362 18.41 -9.23 8.14
CA ASP A 362 19.45 -10.00 8.82
C ASP A 362 19.56 -9.65 10.30
N ALA A 363 19.15 -8.40 10.68
CA ALA A 363 19.22 -7.85 12.03
C ALA A 363 17.84 -7.59 12.65
N VAL A 364 16.74 -8.03 12.02
CA VAL A 364 15.39 -7.81 12.54
C VAL A 364 15.27 -8.53 13.88
N SER A 365 15.34 -7.72 14.92
CA SER A 365 14.97 -8.13 16.26
C SER A 365 13.45 -8.09 16.40
N TYR A 366 12.93 -8.83 17.35
CA TYR A 366 11.52 -8.85 17.72
C TYR A 366 10.91 -7.44 17.94
N THR A 367 11.70 -6.48 18.39
CA THR A 367 11.30 -5.08 18.58
C THR A 367 10.81 -4.39 17.32
N HIS A 368 11.39 -4.70 16.17
CA HIS A 368 11.00 -4.08 14.90
C HIS A 368 9.65 -4.57 14.39
N LEU A 369 9.39 -5.85 14.55
CA LEU A 369 8.08 -6.44 14.20
C LEU A 369 6.95 -5.89 15.07
N ARG A 370 7.21 -5.65 16.34
CA ARG A 370 6.24 -5.08 17.25
C ARG A 370 5.80 -3.66 16.90
N ALA A 371 6.69 -2.84 16.36
CA ALA A 371 6.31 -1.49 15.89
C ALA A 371 5.27 -1.51 14.76
N HIS A 372 5.10 -2.65 14.07
CA HIS A 372 4.21 -2.79 12.93
C HIS A 372 3.07 -3.81 13.10
N GLU A 373 3.13 -4.67 14.12
CA GLU A 373 2.15 -5.75 14.32
C GLU A 373 1.64 -5.85 15.76
N THR A 374 2.12 -5.05 16.69
CA THR A 374 1.80 -5.23 18.09
C THR A 374 0.93 -4.14 18.68
N GLU A 375 -0.27 -4.24 18.40
CA GLU A 375 -1.29 -4.35 19.43
C GLU A 375 -2.15 -5.53 19.04
N LEU A 376 -1.57 -6.72 19.06
CA LEU A 376 -2.31 -7.96 19.07
C LEU A 376 -2.96 -8.05 20.46
N HIS A 377 -4.24 -7.79 20.55
CA HIS A 377 -5.06 -8.40 21.59
C HIS A 377 -5.00 -9.92 21.36
N LEU A 378 -4.26 -10.62 22.21
CA LEU A 378 -4.37 -12.05 22.42
C LEU A 378 -5.51 -12.31 23.39
#